data_f6a7577596b18750b6e2adf857137e9c
#
_entry.id   f6a7577596b18750b6e2adf857137e9c
#
_cell.length_a   1.000
_cell.length_b   1.000
_cell.length_c   1.000
_cell.angle_alpha   90.00
_cell.angle_beta   90.00
_cell.angle_gamma   90.00
#
_symmetry.space_group_name_H-M   'P 1'
#
loop_
_entity.id
_entity.type
_entity.pdbx_description
1 polymer ?
#
loop_
_entity_poly.entity_id
_entity_poly.type
_entity_poly.pdbx_seq_one_letter_code
_entity_poly.pdbx_strand_id
1 'polypeptide(L)'
;MTWSKEIPANPIVAVAGATGAVGREFLEVLHDLDFPAAEVRALASARSAGKKLPFKGCGQVPAGDLVVEEMTPASFEGVDIALFSAGAGVSKAMREAVVAAGAVMIDNSSAFRMDEDVPLVVPEVNPEDVKLHSGVIANPNCSTIQMVVALKPLYDIAKIDRVVVSTYQAASGAGAAAMDELFAQTKEFLEGKDLTIDAFAHQIAFNVIPHIDVFMDDASTKEEWKMVVETKKIMHDPDLAVAATCVRVPVLRCHGESINVEFESAITPEQARTALEAAPNVTVMDDTDDKLYPMPGLLAGTNDTFVGRLRKDPSVEHGLAFWVVADQIRKGAALNAVQIAQLLLP
;
A
#
# COMPACT_ATOMS: atom_id res chain seq x y z
N MET A 1 26.88 -1.61 -4.34
CA MET A 1 27.53 -2.06 -3.06
C MET A 1 26.48 -2.89 -2.34
N THR A 2 26.80 -4.07 -1.89
CA THR A 2 25.89 -4.88 -1.06
C THR A 2 25.82 -4.26 0.34
N TRP A 3 24.62 -4.10 0.87
CA TRP A 3 24.41 -3.66 2.27
C TRP A 3 24.98 -4.71 3.21
N SER A 4 25.78 -4.29 4.17
CA SER A 4 26.49 -5.21 5.07
C SER A 4 26.15 -5.02 6.56
N LYS A 5 25.35 -3.99 6.91
CA LYS A 5 24.95 -3.77 8.29
C LYS A 5 23.78 -4.69 8.62
N GLU A 6 23.94 -5.52 9.64
CA GLU A 6 22.83 -6.31 10.21
C GLU A 6 21.91 -5.42 11.04
N ILE A 7 20.61 -5.63 10.93
CA ILE A 7 19.60 -4.95 11.75
C ILE A 7 19.55 -5.67 13.10
N PRO A 8 19.63 -4.96 14.24
CA PRO A 8 19.52 -5.60 15.55
C PRO A 8 18.13 -6.17 15.81
N ALA A 9 18.03 -7.16 16.71
CA ALA A 9 16.76 -7.75 17.10
C ALA A 9 15.75 -6.73 17.70
N ASN A 10 16.26 -5.63 18.27
CA ASN A 10 15.46 -4.52 18.79
C ASN A 10 15.96 -3.22 18.13
N PRO A 11 15.48 -2.88 16.90
CA PRO A 11 15.99 -1.72 16.17
C PRO A 11 15.44 -0.39 16.71
N ILE A 12 16.18 0.69 16.46
CA ILE A 12 15.67 2.05 16.56
C ILE A 12 14.94 2.37 15.25
N VAL A 13 13.65 2.69 15.35
CA VAL A 13 12.77 2.95 14.20
C VAL A 13 12.45 4.43 14.10
N ALA A 14 12.71 5.05 12.94
CA ALA A 14 12.23 6.39 12.64
C ALA A 14 10.99 6.33 11.72
N VAL A 15 9.94 7.09 12.06
CA VAL A 15 8.74 7.27 11.24
C VAL A 15 8.81 8.67 10.62
N ALA A 16 9.24 8.75 9.36
CA ALA A 16 9.35 9.99 8.60
C ALA A 16 8.02 10.34 7.93
N GLY A 17 7.48 11.52 8.25
CA GLY A 17 6.12 11.92 7.89
C GLY A 17 5.07 11.49 8.93
N ALA A 18 5.46 11.33 10.19
CA ALA A 18 4.66 10.80 11.30
C ALA A 18 3.30 11.50 11.52
N THR A 19 3.15 12.76 11.13
CA THR A 19 1.89 13.51 11.27
C THR A 19 0.89 13.29 10.12
N GLY A 20 1.29 12.65 9.03
CA GLY A 20 0.44 12.29 7.90
C GLY A 20 -0.48 11.09 8.20
N ALA A 21 -1.42 10.81 7.30
CA ALA A 21 -2.35 9.68 7.47
C ALA A 21 -1.60 8.32 7.59
N VAL A 22 -0.70 8.02 6.66
CA VAL A 22 0.12 6.80 6.69
C VAL A 22 1.14 6.83 7.85
N GLY A 23 1.70 8.00 8.17
CA GLY A 23 2.63 8.13 9.30
C GLY A 23 2.00 7.76 10.63
N ARG A 24 0.75 8.17 10.88
CA ARG A 24 -0.03 7.77 12.05
C ARG A 24 -0.36 6.28 12.02
N GLU A 25 -0.70 5.75 10.85
CA GLU A 25 -0.97 4.31 10.68
C GLU A 25 0.29 3.46 10.91
N PHE A 26 1.51 3.95 10.59
CA PHE A 26 2.74 3.27 10.99
C PHE A 26 2.79 3.06 12.51
N LEU A 27 2.45 4.08 13.31
CA LEU A 27 2.45 3.97 14.76
C LEU A 27 1.41 2.94 15.27
N GLU A 28 0.22 2.91 14.67
CA GLU A 28 -0.79 1.90 14.98
C GLU A 28 -0.33 0.50 14.60
N VAL A 29 0.24 0.32 13.41
CA VAL A 29 0.72 -0.99 12.94
C VAL A 29 1.92 -1.49 13.73
N LEU A 30 2.87 -0.62 14.10
CA LEU A 30 3.98 -0.99 14.99
C LEU A 30 3.47 -1.53 16.32
N HIS A 31 2.40 -0.93 16.87
CA HIS A 31 1.73 -1.43 18.06
C HIS A 31 1.02 -2.76 17.80
N ASP A 32 0.16 -2.83 16.78
CA ASP A 32 -0.68 -3.99 16.50
C ASP A 32 0.13 -5.27 16.24
N LEU A 33 1.33 -5.13 15.65
CA LEU A 33 2.27 -6.23 15.40
C LEU A 33 3.27 -6.44 16.53
N ASP A 34 3.18 -5.69 17.62
CA ASP A 34 4.17 -5.67 18.72
C ASP A 34 5.61 -5.65 18.16
N PHE A 35 5.87 -4.72 17.21
CA PHE A 35 7.17 -4.63 16.54
C PHE A 35 8.28 -4.43 17.58
N PRO A 36 9.39 -5.20 17.55
CA PRO A 36 10.37 -5.23 18.65
C PRO A 36 11.30 -4.00 18.67
N ALA A 37 10.75 -2.79 18.57
CA ALA A 37 11.52 -1.56 18.59
C ALA A 37 12.13 -1.30 19.97
N ALA A 38 13.43 -0.89 20.00
CA ALA A 38 14.06 -0.33 21.19
C ALA A 38 13.66 1.13 21.40
N GLU A 39 13.45 1.88 20.32
CA GLU A 39 13.05 3.28 20.30
C GLU A 39 12.20 3.57 19.05
N VAL A 40 11.22 4.48 19.14
CA VAL A 40 10.47 5.00 18.00
C VAL A 40 10.61 6.51 17.98
N ARG A 41 11.14 7.07 16.88
CA ARG A 41 11.26 8.51 16.62
C ARG A 41 10.18 8.96 15.64
N ALA A 42 9.41 9.95 16.02
CA ALA A 42 8.40 10.57 15.15
C ALA A 42 8.99 11.80 14.45
N LEU A 43 9.25 11.70 13.15
CA LEU A 43 9.90 12.76 12.36
C LEU A 43 8.89 13.41 11.40
N ALA A 44 8.90 14.75 11.31
CA ALA A 44 8.09 15.50 10.37
C ALA A 44 8.76 16.84 9.98
N SER A 45 8.06 17.68 9.21
CA SER A 45 8.55 19.02 8.87
C SER A 45 8.63 19.93 10.11
N ALA A 46 9.46 20.98 10.06
CA ALA A 46 9.60 22.01 11.10
C ALA A 46 8.25 22.54 11.64
N ARG A 47 7.22 22.66 10.77
CA ARG A 47 5.87 23.10 11.17
C ARG A 47 5.17 22.17 12.15
N SER A 48 5.61 20.93 12.22
CA SER A 48 5.03 19.90 13.07
C SER A 48 5.89 19.56 14.28
N ALA A 49 7.12 20.04 14.33
CA ALA A 49 8.02 19.84 15.47
C ALA A 49 7.38 20.33 16.78
N GLY A 50 7.56 19.56 17.84
CA GLY A 50 6.98 19.81 19.16
C GLY A 50 5.53 19.33 19.33
N LYS A 51 4.83 18.91 18.25
CA LYS A 51 3.53 18.25 18.39
C LYS A 51 3.69 16.90 19.09
N LYS A 52 2.64 16.49 19.78
CA LYS A 52 2.57 15.19 20.44
C LYS A 52 1.66 14.27 19.65
N LEU A 53 2.12 13.05 19.43
CA LEU A 53 1.33 11.97 18.82
C LEU A 53 1.12 10.88 19.87
N PRO A 54 -0.13 10.51 20.16
CA PRO A 54 -0.39 9.37 21.05
C PRO A 54 0.17 8.11 20.42
N PHE A 55 0.84 7.31 21.23
CA PHE A 55 1.40 6.03 20.83
C PHE A 55 1.05 4.97 21.87
N LYS A 56 0.58 3.83 21.41
CA LYS A 56 0.14 2.74 22.29
C LYS A 56 1.28 1.88 22.82
N GLY A 57 2.52 2.11 22.34
CA GLY A 57 3.71 1.34 22.67
C GLY A 57 3.90 0.12 21.77
N CYS A 58 5.14 -0.36 21.63
CA CYS A 58 5.51 -1.63 21.00
C CYS A 58 6.92 -2.03 21.45
N GLY A 59 7.22 -3.33 21.49
CA GLY A 59 8.55 -3.82 21.90
C GLY A 59 8.96 -3.25 23.25
N GLN A 60 10.09 -2.48 23.27
CA GLN A 60 10.61 -1.84 24.49
C GLN A 60 10.07 -0.41 24.69
N VAL A 61 9.29 0.12 23.76
CA VAL A 61 8.77 1.50 23.82
C VAL A 61 7.42 1.51 24.53
N PRO A 62 7.31 2.16 25.70
CA PRO A 62 6.05 2.18 26.46
C PRO A 62 4.98 3.05 25.75
N ALA A 63 3.72 2.83 26.10
CA ALA A 63 2.64 3.70 25.71
C ALA A 63 2.83 5.12 26.27
N GLY A 64 2.52 6.14 25.46
CA GLY A 64 2.67 7.55 25.82
C GLY A 64 2.59 8.48 24.63
N ASP A 65 3.00 9.72 24.82
CA ASP A 65 3.10 10.68 23.73
C ASP A 65 4.50 10.66 23.11
N LEU A 66 4.59 10.43 21.80
CA LEU A 66 5.80 10.70 21.02
C LEU A 66 5.85 12.20 20.66
N VAL A 67 6.94 12.86 21.02
CA VAL A 67 7.19 14.25 20.58
C VAL A 67 7.71 14.22 19.15
N VAL A 68 7.05 14.93 18.25
CA VAL A 68 7.48 15.05 16.86
C VAL A 68 8.74 15.91 16.78
N GLU A 69 9.78 15.37 16.16
CA GLU A 69 11.02 16.08 15.88
C GLU A 69 11.05 16.59 14.43
N GLU A 70 11.81 17.66 14.21
CA GLU A 70 12.08 18.11 12.85
C GLU A 70 12.94 17.07 12.12
N MET A 71 12.50 16.65 10.93
CA MET A 71 13.25 15.75 10.08
C MET A 71 14.42 16.47 9.42
N THR A 72 15.63 16.16 9.83
CA THR A 72 16.90 16.67 9.31
C THR A 72 17.83 15.47 9.03
N PRO A 73 18.95 15.62 8.30
CA PRO A 73 19.94 14.57 8.16
C PRO A 73 20.41 13.97 9.49
N ALA A 74 20.61 14.81 10.51
CA ALA A 74 21.07 14.37 11.85
C ALA A 74 20.01 13.55 12.61
N SER A 75 18.71 13.68 12.29
CA SER A 75 17.64 12.92 12.95
C SER A 75 17.75 11.41 12.74
N PHE A 76 18.54 10.97 11.75
CA PHE A 76 18.76 9.56 11.44
C PHE A 76 19.99 8.95 12.11
N GLU A 77 20.75 9.72 12.85
CA GLU A 77 21.89 9.19 13.61
C GLU A 77 21.45 8.13 14.61
N GLY A 78 22.04 6.94 14.52
CA GLY A 78 21.71 5.78 15.35
C GLY A 78 20.39 5.07 14.98
N VAL A 79 19.66 5.52 13.98
CA VAL A 79 18.49 4.81 13.46
C VAL A 79 18.92 3.55 12.69
N ASP A 80 18.15 2.48 12.84
CA ASP A 80 18.37 1.22 12.12
C ASP A 80 17.39 1.07 10.95
N ILE A 81 16.12 1.43 11.15
CA ILE A 81 15.06 1.36 10.13
C ILE A 81 14.33 2.69 10.07
N ALA A 82 14.17 3.24 8.86
CA ALA A 82 13.44 4.47 8.62
C ALA A 82 12.23 4.22 7.71
N LEU A 83 11.01 4.28 8.28
CA LEU A 83 9.74 4.15 7.57
C LEU A 83 9.34 5.51 7.00
N PHE A 84 9.34 5.65 5.67
CA PHE A 84 9.10 6.93 5.00
C PHE A 84 7.70 7.03 4.39
N SER A 85 6.98 8.09 4.75
CA SER A 85 5.75 8.53 4.07
C SER A 85 5.65 10.07 4.07
N ALA A 86 6.68 10.73 3.50
CA ALA A 86 6.82 12.19 3.48
C ALA A 86 6.74 12.78 2.05
N GLY A 87 6.45 11.92 1.05
CA GLY A 87 6.38 12.29 -0.36
C GLY A 87 7.71 12.17 -1.09
N ALA A 88 7.65 11.93 -2.41
CA ALA A 88 8.80 11.56 -3.25
C ALA A 88 9.96 12.59 -3.22
N GLY A 89 9.64 13.89 -3.17
CA GLY A 89 10.67 14.93 -3.09
C GLY A 89 11.50 14.86 -1.81
N VAL A 90 10.84 14.63 -0.66
CA VAL A 90 11.49 14.48 0.63
C VAL A 90 12.29 13.18 0.69
N SER A 91 11.72 12.07 0.19
CA SER A 91 12.40 10.78 0.13
C SER A 91 13.71 10.89 -0.65
N LYS A 92 13.68 11.53 -1.83
CA LYS A 92 14.90 11.77 -2.64
C LYS A 92 15.93 12.63 -1.91
N ALA A 93 15.48 13.69 -1.23
CA ALA A 93 16.38 14.58 -0.50
C ALA A 93 17.06 13.92 0.71
N MET A 94 16.40 12.94 1.34
CA MET A 94 16.90 12.28 2.56
C MET A 94 17.61 10.95 2.31
N ARG A 95 17.51 10.35 1.11
CA ARG A 95 18.12 9.03 0.78
C ARG A 95 19.57 8.92 1.24
N GLU A 96 20.41 9.87 0.82
CA GLU A 96 21.85 9.82 1.13
C GLU A 96 22.13 9.92 2.63
N ALA A 97 21.40 10.81 3.33
CA ALA A 97 21.57 10.99 4.77
C ALA A 97 21.14 9.75 5.56
N VAL A 98 20.02 9.12 5.22
CA VAL A 98 19.53 7.90 5.86
C VAL A 98 20.50 6.75 5.65
N VAL A 99 20.96 6.54 4.42
CA VAL A 99 21.92 5.45 4.09
C VAL A 99 23.28 5.70 4.74
N ALA A 100 23.76 6.96 4.74
CA ALA A 100 25.03 7.32 5.40
C ALA A 100 24.98 7.15 6.92
N ALA A 101 23.81 7.35 7.54
CA ALA A 101 23.61 7.06 8.97
C ALA A 101 23.59 5.55 9.27
N GLY A 102 23.59 4.70 8.25
CA GLY A 102 23.52 3.25 8.38
C GLY A 102 22.11 2.73 8.64
N ALA A 103 21.07 3.52 8.33
CA ALA A 103 19.68 3.10 8.43
C ALA A 103 19.17 2.51 7.09
N VAL A 104 18.31 1.50 7.16
CA VAL A 104 17.56 1.03 5.99
C VAL A 104 16.31 1.88 5.82
N MET A 105 16.19 2.54 4.68
CA MET A 105 15.04 3.32 4.29
C MET A 105 13.98 2.43 3.62
N ILE A 106 12.78 2.34 4.19
CA ILE A 106 11.62 1.71 3.56
C ILE A 106 10.68 2.84 3.12
N ASP A 107 10.65 3.09 1.80
CA ASP A 107 9.99 4.26 1.23
C ASP A 107 8.63 3.95 0.61
N ASN A 108 7.58 4.55 1.16
CA ASN A 108 6.21 4.40 0.67
C ASN A 108 5.89 5.32 -0.52
N SER A 109 6.79 6.22 -0.89
CA SER A 109 6.59 7.10 -2.04
C SER A 109 6.92 6.39 -3.37
N SER A 110 6.62 7.04 -4.49
CA SER A 110 7.01 6.53 -5.80
C SER A 110 8.45 6.88 -6.22
N ALA A 111 9.27 7.40 -5.29
CA ALA A 111 10.58 7.97 -5.63
C ALA A 111 11.55 6.98 -6.25
N PHE A 112 11.55 5.72 -5.77
CA PHE A 112 12.60 4.73 -6.04
C PHE A 112 12.07 3.41 -6.58
N ARG A 113 10.74 3.26 -6.75
CA ARG A 113 10.11 1.98 -7.09
C ARG A 113 10.66 1.32 -8.35
N MET A 114 11.08 2.13 -9.33
CA MET A 114 11.59 1.65 -10.61
C MET A 114 13.11 1.76 -10.74
N ASP A 115 13.82 2.18 -9.68
CA ASP A 115 15.27 2.17 -9.66
C ASP A 115 15.76 0.70 -9.67
N GLU A 116 16.81 0.40 -10.46
CA GLU A 116 17.32 -0.96 -10.62
C GLU A 116 17.99 -1.49 -9.34
N ASP A 117 18.58 -0.60 -8.55
CA ASP A 117 19.27 -0.90 -7.29
C ASP A 117 18.36 -0.91 -6.06
N VAL A 118 17.05 -0.71 -6.25
CA VAL A 118 16.06 -0.66 -5.18
C VAL A 118 15.01 -1.77 -5.37
N PRO A 119 14.96 -2.77 -4.47
CA PRO A 119 13.92 -3.78 -4.52
C PRO A 119 12.55 -3.18 -4.19
N LEU A 120 11.53 -3.69 -4.89
CA LEU A 120 10.12 -3.34 -4.73
C LEU A 120 9.41 -4.54 -4.11
N VAL A 121 9.05 -4.46 -2.82
CA VAL A 121 8.76 -5.67 -2.03
C VAL A 121 7.31 -5.71 -1.54
N VAL A 122 6.69 -6.86 -1.75
CA VAL A 122 5.44 -7.29 -1.10
C VAL A 122 5.73 -8.60 -0.37
N PRO A 123 5.72 -8.64 0.96
CA PRO A 123 6.16 -9.80 1.75
C PRO A 123 5.48 -11.12 1.41
N GLU A 124 4.23 -11.10 0.95
CA GLU A 124 3.48 -12.30 0.52
C GLU A 124 3.83 -12.76 -0.90
N VAL A 125 4.60 -11.99 -1.66
CA VAL A 125 4.86 -12.24 -3.09
C VAL A 125 6.33 -12.52 -3.37
N ASN A 126 7.21 -11.61 -2.95
CA ASN A 126 8.66 -11.65 -3.21
C ASN A 126 9.50 -11.28 -1.97
N PRO A 127 9.31 -11.95 -0.82
CA PRO A 127 10.00 -11.59 0.43
C PRO A 127 11.53 -11.68 0.33
N GLU A 128 12.06 -12.55 -0.54
CA GLU A 128 13.49 -12.72 -0.75
C GLU A 128 14.18 -11.49 -1.32
N ASP A 129 13.45 -10.66 -2.06
CA ASP A 129 13.99 -9.44 -2.67
C ASP A 129 14.45 -8.41 -1.63
N VAL A 130 13.98 -8.51 -0.40
CA VAL A 130 14.45 -7.67 0.70
C VAL A 130 15.97 -7.70 0.84
N LYS A 131 16.61 -8.84 0.50
CA LYS A 131 18.08 -9.04 0.60
C LYS A 131 18.88 -8.32 -0.50
N LEU A 132 18.20 -7.83 -1.54
CA LEU A 132 18.84 -7.17 -2.69
C LEU A 132 19.08 -5.68 -2.45
N HIS A 133 18.63 -5.12 -1.32
CA HIS A 133 18.72 -3.68 -1.09
C HIS A 133 20.17 -3.20 -0.85
N SER A 134 20.39 -1.94 -1.22
CA SER A 134 21.62 -1.19 -0.93
C SER A 134 21.36 -0.04 0.05
N GLY A 135 20.50 -0.28 1.04
CA GLY A 135 20.08 0.70 2.06
C GLY A 135 18.70 1.33 1.79
N VAL A 136 18.07 1.04 0.65
CA VAL A 136 16.70 1.51 0.33
C VAL A 136 15.87 0.33 -0.16
N ILE A 137 14.63 0.24 0.32
CA ILE A 137 13.60 -0.69 -0.13
C ILE A 137 12.36 0.14 -0.47
N ALA A 138 11.77 -0.09 -1.63
CA ALA A 138 10.54 0.59 -2.04
C ALA A 138 9.30 -0.21 -1.63
N ASN A 139 8.33 0.48 -1.05
CA ASN A 139 6.99 -0.01 -0.82
C ASN A 139 6.12 0.29 -2.03
N PRO A 140 5.43 -0.69 -2.64
CA PRO A 140 4.70 -0.47 -3.89
C PRO A 140 3.49 0.45 -3.77
N ASN A 141 2.85 0.70 -4.91
CA ASN A 141 1.56 1.37 -5.00
C ASN A 141 0.47 0.57 -4.27
N CYS A 142 -0.45 1.26 -3.61
CA CYS A 142 -1.47 0.63 -2.76
C CYS A 142 -2.39 -0.33 -3.53
N SER A 143 -2.82 0.04 -4.74
CA SER A 143 -3.62 -0.84 -5.58
C SER A 143 -2.79 -2.01 -6.11
N THR A 144 -1.52 -1.78 -6.48
CA THR A 144 -0.62 -2.86 -6.89
C THR A 144 -0.44 -3.90 -5.78
N ILE A 145 -0.22 -3.48 -4.52
CA ILE A 145 -0.01 -4.41 -3.40
C ILE A 145 -1.17 -5.39 -3.26
N GLN A 146 -2.40 -4.89 -3.13
CA GLN A 146 -3.55 -5.76 -2.91
C GLN A 146 -3.83 -6.67 -4.12
N MET A 147 -3.59 -6.18 -5.34
CA MET A 147 -3.72 -6.97 -6.56
C MET A 147 -2.73 -8.13 -6.58
N VAL A 148 -1.43 -7.87 -6.40
CA VAL A 148 -0.41 -8.93 -6.49
C VAL A 148 -0.51 -9.95 -5.35
N VAL A 149 -0.97 -9.55 -4.15
CA VAL A 149 -1.26 -10.47 -3.04
C VAL A 149 -2.36 -11.46 -3.42
N ALA A 150 -3.40 -11.01 -4.13
CA ALA A 150 -4.46 -11.90 -4.61
C ALA A 150 -4.02 -12.71 -5.84
N LEU A 151 -3.15 -12.17 -6.70
CA LEU A 151 -2.68 -12.86 -7.90
C LEU A 151 -1.65 -13.96 -7.61
N LYS A 152 -0.75 -13.76 -6.64
CA LYS A 152 0.37 -14.66 -6.36
C LYS A 152 -0.04 -16.11 -6.15
N PRO A 153 -1.00 -16.45 -5.25
CA PRO A 153 -1.42 -17.82 -5.04
C PRO A 153 -2.05 -18.47 -6.30
N LEU A 154 -2.65 -17.66 -7.17
CA LEU A 154 -3.21 -18.14 -8.43
C LEU A 154 -2.10 -18.37 -9.48
N TYR A 155 -1.13 -17.45 -9.54
CA TYR A 155 0.03 -17.56 -10.41
C TYR A 155 0.88 -18.81 -10.11
N ASP A 156 0.96 -19.20 -8.83
CA ASP A 156 1.74 -20.37 -8.38
C ASP A 156 1.14 -21.71 -8.82
N ILE A 157 -0.17 -21.76 -9.08
CA ILE A 157 -0.85 -22.96 -9.56
C ILE A 157 -1.02 -22.98 -11.08
N ALA A 158 -1.08 -21.82 -11.73
CA ALA A 158 -1.12 -21.69 -13.18
C ALA A 158 -0.58 -20.32 -13.60
N LYS A 159 0.37 -20.30 -14.55
CA LYS A 159 0.92 -19.03 -15.04
C LYS A 159 -0.18 -18.14 -15.59
N ILE A 160 -0.13 -16.87 -15.20
CA ILE A 160 -1.05 -15.83 -15.67
C ILE A 160 -0.47 -15.19 -16.93
N ASP A 161 -1.22 -15.19 -18.02
CA ASP A 161 -0.87 -14.53 -19.26
C ASP A 161 -1.32 -13.07 -19.28
N ARG A 162 -2.52 -12.81 -18.70
CA ARG A 162 -3.12 -11.47 -18.77
C ARG A 162 -3.96 -11.15 -17.55
N VAL A 163 -3.85 -9.91 -17.11
CA VAL A 163 -4.67 -9.30 -16.05
C VAL A 163 -5.38 -8.06 -16.61
N VAL A 164 -6.69 -7.98 -16.43
CA VAL A 164 -7.47 -6.76 -16.64
C VAL A 164 -8.04 -6.34 -15.30
N VAL A 165 -7.75 -5.12 -14.86
CA VAL A 165 -8.20 -4.61 -13.57
C VAL A 165 -8.87 -3.26 -13.71
N SER A 166 -10.03 -3.10 -13.06
CA SER A 166 -10.64 -1.80 -12.81
C SER A 166 -10.63 -1.55 -11.31
N THR A 167 -10.03 -0.44 -10.88
CA THR A 167 -9.98 -0.10 -9.46
C THR A 167 -11.12 0.84 -9.07
N TYR A 168 -11.56 0.72 -7.82
CA TYR A 168 -12.55 1.58 -7.16
C TYR A 168 -11.87 2.13 -5.90
N GLN A 169 -11.12 3.25 -6.10
CA GLN A 169 -10.22 3.76 -5.08
C GLN A 169 -10.87 4.80 -4.17
N ALA A 170 -10.73 4.59 -2.88
CA ALA A 170 -11.26 5.47 -1.85
C ALA A 170 -10.59 6.86 -1.84
N ALA A 171 -11.29 7.87 -1.35
CA ALA A 171 -10.82 9.24 -1.22
C ALA A 171 -9.53 9.36 -0.39
N SER A 172 -9.38 8.55 0.65
CA SER A 172 -8.19 8.53 1.52
C SER A 172 -6.86 8.23 0.80
N GLY A 173 -6.90 7.61 -0.39
CA GLY A 173 -5.72 7.46 -1.23
C GLY A 173 -5.12 8.79 -1.73
N ALA A 174 -5.92 9.86 -1.75
CA ALA A 174 -5.49 11.22 -2.01
C ALA A 174 -5.19 12.03 -0.73
N GLY A 175 -5.24 11.40 0.45
CA GLY A 175 -4.91 12.00 1.74
C GLY A 175 -6.09 12.53 2.54
N ALA A 176 -5.79 13.14 3.69
CA ALA A 176 -6.81 13.60 4.64
C ALA A 176 -7.72 14.68 4.04
N ALA A 177 -7.14 15.65 3.30
CA ALA A 177 -7.92 16.74 2.68
C ALA A 177 -8.99 16.21 1.71
N ALA A 178 -8.69 15.12 0.98
CA ALA A 178 -9.65 14.50 0.06
C ALA A 178 -10.81 13.80 0.80
N MET A 179 -10.56 13.23 1.97
CA MET A 179 -11.64 12.69 2.83
C MET A 179 -12.51 13.82 3.38
N ASP A 180 -11.88 14.90 3.86
CA ASP A 180 -12.60 16.07 4.38
C ASP A 180 -13.47 16.70 3.28
N GLU A 181 -12.95 16.79 2.05
CA GLU A 181 -13.70 17.28 0.89
C GLU A 181 -14.90 16.39 0.57
N LEU A 182 -14.75 15.05 0.58
CA LEU A 182 -15.89 14.13 0.36
C LEU A 182 -16.99 14.35 1.41
N PHE A 183 -16.63 14.54 2.68
CA PHE A 183 -17.60 14.86 3.73
C PHE A 183 -18.26 16.21 3.51
N ALA A 184 -17.48 17.25 3.19
CA ALA A 184 -17.98 18.61 2.96
C ALA A 184 -18.94 18.61 1.77
N GLN A 185 -18.56 18.06 0.61
CA GLN A 185 -19.40 17.98 -0.58
C GLN A 185 -20.67 17.18 -0.32
N THR A 186 -20.61 16.08 0.46
CA THR A 186 -21.81 15.30 0.79
C THR A 186 -22.81 16.16 1.57
N LYS A 187 -22.35 16.93 2.54
CA LYS A 187 -23.19 17.84 3.33
C LYS A 187 -23.73 18.97 2.47
N GLU A 188 -22.87 19.64 1.69
CA GLU A 188 -23.25 20.73 0.78
C GLU A 188 -24.31 20.29 -0.23
N PHE A 189 -24.13 19.10 -0.83
CA PHE A 189 -25.09 18.51 -1.75
C PHE A 189 -26.49 18.31 -1.12
N LEU A 190 -26.53 17.75 0.09
CA LEU A 190 -27.79 17.53 0.80
C LEU A 190 -28.46 18.85 1.24
N GLU A 191 -27.68 19.90 1.46
CA GLU A 191 -28.18 21.22 1.81
C GLU A 191 -28.52 22.08 0.58
N GLY A 192 -28.30 21.58 -0.64
CA GLY A 192 -28.54 22.30 -1.90
C GLY A 192 -27.62 23.50 -2.11
N LYS A 193 -26.39 23.44 -1.57
CA LYS A 193 -25.35 24.46 -1.68
C LYS A 193 -24.43 24.19 -2.88
N ASP A 194 -23.68 25.20 -3.28
CA ASP A 194 -22.56 25.03 -4.20
C ASP A 194 -21.49 24.14 -3.56
N LEU A 195 -20.89 23.25 -4.35
CA LEU A 195 -19.94 22.27 -3.85
C LEU A 195 -18.52 22.83 -3.84
N THR A 196 -17.80 22.61 -2.73
CA THR A 196 -16.36 22.89 -2.63
C THR A 196 -15.58 21.82 -3.41
N ILE A 197 -14.77 22.22 -4.39
CA ILE A 197 -13.92 21.33 -5.20
C ILE A 197 -12.49 21.88 -5.13
N ASP A 198 -11.65 21.29 -4.27
CA ASP A 198 -10.29 21.73 -3.99
C ASP A 198 -9.25 20.60 -4.12
N ALA A 199 -9.50 19.43 -3.53
CA ALA A 199 -8.59 18.30 -3.51
C ALA A 199 -8.71 17.42 -4.77
N PHE A 200 -9.90 17.36 -5.38
CA PHE A 200 -10.16 16.64 -6.62
C PHE A 200 -10.37 17.61 -7.79
N ALA A 201 -10.17 17.13 -9.01
CA ALA A 201 -10.43 17.91 -10.21
C ALA A 201 -11.94 18.11 -10.49
N HIS A 202 -12.78 17.28 -9.88
CA HIS A 202 -14.23 17.25 -10.06
C HIS A 202 -14.93 16.87 -8.76
N GLN A 203 -16.24 17.13 -8.70
CA GLN A 203 -17.08 16.63 -7.62
C GLN A 203 -16.86 15.11 -7.41
N ILE A 204 -16.59 14.72 -6.15
CA ILE A 204 -16.46 13.31 -5.76
C ILE A 204 -17.73 12.79 -5.09
N ALA A 205 -18.44 13.58 -4.30
CA ALA A 205 -19.68 13.15 -3.65
C ALA A 205 -20.72 12.74 -4.70
N PHE A 206 -21.25 11.52 -4.58
CA PHE A 206 -22.22 10.93 -5.50
C PHE A 206 -21.76 10.84 -6.97
N ASN A 207 -20.44 10.72 -7.19
CA ASN A 207 -19.85 10.66 -8.52
C ASN A 207 -18.70 9.64 -8.56
N VAL A 208 -18.23 9.28 -9.76
CA VAL A 208 -17.02 8.51 -10.00
C VAL A 208 -16.12 9.28 -10.96
N ILE A 209 -14.82 9.31 -10.66
CA ILE A 209 -13.84 10.06 -11.46
C ILE A 209 -12.85 9.04 -12.06
N PRO A 210 -12.90 8.75 -13.38
CA PRO A 210 -12.00 7.80 -14.04
C PRO A 210 -10.63 8.45 -14.33
N HIS A 211 -10.02 9.00 -13.30
CA HIS A 211 -8.75 9.73 -13.37
C HIS A 211 -8.11 9.78 -11.99
N ILE A 212 -6.92 9.18 -11.86
CA ILE A 212 -6.11 9.22 -10.65
C ILE A 212 -4.66 9.50 -11.05
N ASP A 213 -4.02 10.51 -10.41
CA ASP A 213 -2.69 11.03 -10.74
C ASP A 213 -2.71 11.77 -12.09
N VAL A 214 -1.57 12.04 -12.69
CA VAL A 214 -1.43 12.81 -13.93
C VAL A 214 -1.60 11.93 -15.17
N PHE A 215 -2.10 12.50 -16.25
CA PHE A 215 -2.13 11.82 -17.54
C PHE A 215 -0.72 11.75 -18.16
N MET A 216 -0.45 10.65 -18.83
CA MET A 216 0.74 10.37 -19.62
C MET A 216 0.46 10.59 -21.12
N ASP A 217 1.50 10.55 -21.95
CA ASP A 217 1.40 10.85 -23.40
C ASP A 217 0.51 9.87 -24.18
N ASP A 218 0.34 8.65 -23.66
CA ASP A 218 -0.52 7.60 -24.23
C ASP A 218 -1.97 7.66 -23.74
N ALA A 219 -2.34 8.72 -23.04
CA ALA A 219 -3.63 8.93 -22.39
C ALA A 219 -3.94 8.00 -21.22
N SER A 220 -3.03 7.13 -20.82
CA SER A 220 -3.11 6.46 -19.53
C SER A 220 -2.81 7.42 -18.38
N THR A 221 -3.20 7.07 -17.16
CA THR A 221 -2.76 7.81 -15.99
C THR A 221 -1.49 7.19 -15.40
N LYS A 222 -0.73 8.00 -14.64
CA LYS A 222 0.44 7.50 -13.94
C LYS A 222 0.08 6.43 -12.91
N GLU A 223 -1.13 6.46 -12.35
CA GLU A 223 -1.62 5.41 -11.45
C GLU A 223 -1.76 4.07 -12.18
N GLU A 224 -2.35 4.07 -13.37
CA GLU A 224 -2.48 2.89 -14.24
C GLU A 224 -1.11 2.36 -14.66
N TRP A 225 -0.21 3.25 -15.06
CA TRP A 225 1.18 2.89 -15.39
C TRP A 225 1.90 2.20 -14.22
N LYS A 226 1.75 2.72 -12.97
CA LYS A 226 2.32 2.09 -11.79
C LYS A 226 1.83 0.65 -11.63
N MET A 227 0.53 0.42 -11.76
CA MET A 227 -0.04 -0.93 -11.66
C MET A 227 0.58 -1.88 -12.67
N VAL A 228 0.83 -1.43 -13.89
CA VAL A 228 1.46 -2.26 -14.93
C VAL A 228 2.91 -2.58 -14.61
N VAL A 229 3.75 -1.57 -14.40
CA VAL A 229 5.20 -1.77 -14.28
C VAL A 229 5.61 -2.35 -12.93
N GLU A 230 4.93 -1.97 -11.86
CA GLU A 230 5.20 -2.48 -10.53
C GLU A 230 4.80 -3.96 -10.41
N THR A 231 3.66 -4.36 -10.98
CA THR A 231 3.24 -5.78 -11.03
C THR A 231 4.29 -6.65 -11.70
N LYS A 232 4.77 -6.24 -12.88
CA LYS A 232 5.82 -6.97 -13.60
C LYS A 232 7.11 -7.11 -12.78
N LYS A 233 7.52 -6.05 -12.08
CA LYS A 233 8.71 -6.05 -11.23
C LYS A 233 8.55 -6.98 -10.03
N ILE A 234 7.42 -6.89 -9.32
CA ILE A 234 7.15 -7.67 -8.10
C ILE A 234 6.95 -9.17 -8.42
N MET A 235 6.24 -9.48 -9.52
CA MET A 235 5.97 -10.86 -9.95
C MET A 235 7.15 -11.51 -10.69
N HIS A 236 8.24 -10.75 -10.93
CA HIS A 236 9.38 -11.21 -11.74
C HIS A 236 9.00 -11.69 -13.14
N ASP A 237 7.91 -11.13 -13.69
CA ASP A 237 7.42 -11.47 -15.02
C ASP A 237 7.30 -10.23 -15.90
N PRO A 238 8.33 -9.88 -16.67
CA PRO A 238 8.33 -8.72 -17.56
C PRO A 238 7.32 -8.85 -18.70
N ASP A 239 6.90 -10.06 -19.03
CA ASP A 239 6.01 -10.36 -20.15
C ASP A 239 4.54 -10.38 -19.75
N LEU A 240 4.22 -10.42 -18.45
CA LEU A 240 2.85 -10.42 -17.95
C LEU A 240 2.06 -9.23 -18.52
N ALA A 241 1.00 -9.52 -19.26
CA ALA A 241 0.14 -8.49 -19.84
C ALA A 241 -0.81 -7.93 -18.77
N VAL A 242 -0.72 -6.63 -18.46
CA VAL A 242 -1.59 -5.95 -17.49
C VAL A 242 -2.25 -4.75 -18.13
N ALA A 243 -3.59 -4.65 -18.01
CA ALA A 243 -4.36 -3.48 -18.39
C ALA A 243 -5.14 -2.97 -17.17
N ALA A 244 -4.93 -1.71 -16.79
CA ALA A 244 -5.55 -1.10 -15.63
C ALA A 244 -6.42 0.10 -16.02
N THR A 245 -7.55 0.26 -15.33
CA THR A 245 -8.34 1.51 -15.33
C THR A 245 -8.56 1.94 -13.89
N CYS A 246 -8.06 3.11 -13.51
CA CYS A 246 -8.10 3.59 -12.14
C CYS A 246 -9.20 4.62 -11.93
N VAL A 247 -10.17 4.31 -11.04
CA VAL A 247 -11.34 5.13 -10.79
C VAL A 247 -11.39 5.57 -9.33
N ARG A 248 -11.54 6.87 -9.08
CA ARG A 248 -11.83 7.41 -7.76
C ARG A 248 -13.32 7.33 -7.48
N VAL A 249 -13.70 6.77 -6.33
CA VAL A 249 -15.09 6.58 -5.91
C VAL A 249 -15.37 7.28 -4.57
N PRO A 250 -16.63 7.62 -4.26
CA PRO A 250 -17.02 8.31 -3.04
C PRO A 250 -17.07 7.36 -1.83
N VAL A 251 -15.94 6.69 -1.59
CA VAL A 251 -15.68 5.79 -0.47
C VAL A 251 -14.56 6.40 0.35
N LEU A 252 -14.67 6.34 1.67
CA LEU A 252 -13.70 6.98 2.55
C LEU A 252 -12.37 6.22 2.63
N ARG A 253 -12.43 4.90 2.86
CA ARG A 253 -11.26 4.04 3.11
C ARG A 253 -11.51 2.66 2.48
N CYS A 254 -10.45 1.93 2.17
CA CYS A 254 -10.36 0.70 1.39
C CYS A 254 -10.54 0.90 -0.11
N HIS A 255 -9.64 0.30 -0.88
CA HIS A 255 -9.78 0.18 -2.33
C HIS A 255 -10.44 -1.14 -2.70
N GLY A 256 -11.35 -1.08 -3.67
CA GLY A 256 -11.90 -2.25 -4.32
C GLY A 256 -11.30 -2.42 -5.71
N GLU A 257 -11.22 -3.65 -6.20
CA GLU A 257 -10.72 -3.98 -7.54
C GLU A 257 -11.54 -5.09 -8.16
N SER A 258 -12.00 -4.86 -9.39
CA SER A 258 -12.58 -5.89 -10.25
C SER A 258 -11.48 -6.43 -11.15
N ILE A 259 -11.15 -7.71 -11.00
CA ILE A 259 -10.01 -8.34 -11.66
C ILE A 259 -10.52 -9.48 -12.55
N ASN A 260 -10.06 -9.48 -13.82
CA ASN A 260 -10.19 -10.59 -14.74
C ASN A 260 -8.79 -11.10 -15.07
N VAL A 261 -8.60 -12.41 -14.97
CA VAL A 261 -7.31 -13.07 -15.19
C VAL A 261 -7.47 -14.16 -16.24
N GLU A 262 -6.54 -14.21 -17.19
CA GLU A 262 -6.40 -15.26 -18.17
C GLU A 262 -5.13 -16.05 -17.88
N PHE A 263 -5.21 -17.39 -17.93
CA PHE A 263 -4.13 -18.31 -17.58
C PHE A 263 -3.68 -19.12 -18.81
N GLU A 264 -2.43 -19.56 -18.84
CA GLU A 264 -1.91 -20.49 -19.84
C GLU A 264 -2.65 -21.85 -19.82
N SER A 265 -3.19 -22.24 -18.67
CA SER A 265 -3.91 -23.50 -18.49
C SER A 265 -5.15 -23.32 -17.62
N ALA A 266 -6.14 -24.19 -17.80
CA ALA A 266 -7.39 -24.10 -17.07
C ALA A 266 -7.21 -24.35 -15.58
N ILE A 267 -7.76 -23.44 -14.75
CA ILE A 267 -8.00 -23.65 -13.32
C ILE A 267 -9.47 -23.44 -13.03
N THR A 268 -10.01 -24.20 -12.07
CA THR A 268 -11.40 -24.02 -11.66
C THR A 268 -11.53 -23.01 -10.54
N PRO A 269 -12.70 -22.38 -10.36
CA PRO A 269 -12.96 -21.50 -9.20
C PRO A 269 -12.68 -22.19 -7.86
N GLU A 270 -12.93 -23.51 -7.74
CA GLU A 270 -12.67 -24.26 -6.52
C GLU A 270 -11.18 -24.44 -6.24
N GLN A 271 -10.37 -24.69 -7.28
CA GLN A 271 -8.90 -24.74 -7.15
C GLN A 271 -8.34 -23.37 -6.77
N ALA A 272 -8.83 -22.31 -7.40
CA ALA A 272 -8.45 -20.94 -7.07
C ALA A 272 -8.83 -20.56 -5.63
N ARG A 273 -10.04 -20.92 -5.18
CA ARG A 273 -10.49 -20.72 -3.80
C ARG A 273 -9.55 -21.42 -2.81
N THR A 274 -9.23 -22.68 -3.06
CA THR A 274 -8.32 -23.44 -2.20
C THR A 274 -6.94 -22.79 -2.09
N ALA A 275 -6.40 -22.28 -3.19
CA ALA A 275 -5.12 -21.59 -3.21
C ALA A 275 -5.17 -20.25 -2.44
N LEU A 276 -6.24 -19.47 -2.61
CA LEU A 276 -6.46 -18.22 -1.91
C LEU A 276 -6.65 -18.42 -0.39
N GLU A 277 -7.41 -19.43 0.02
CA GLU A 277 -7.63 -19.77 1.44
C GLU A 277 -6.35 -20.26 2.15
N ALA A 278 -5.41 -20.82 1.40
CA ALA A 278 -4.11 -21.24 1.92
C ALA A 278 -3.05 -20.11 1.94
N ALA A 279 -3.32 -18.99 1.28
CA ALA A 279 -2.36 -17.91 1.13
C ALA A 279 -2.26 -17.03 2.39
N PRO A 280 -1.06 -16.56 2.78
CA PRO A 280 -0.90 -15.70 3.94
C PRO A 280 -1.58 -14.35 3.71
N ASN A 281 -2.24 -13.83 4.75
CA ASN A 281 -2.89 -12.52 4.76
C ASN A 281 -3.94 -12.33 3.63
N VAL A 282 -4.50 -13.43 3.14
CA VAL A 282 -5.65 -13.46 2.23
C VAL A 282 -6.84 -14.09 2.94
N THR A 283 -7.96 -13.42 2.94
CA THR A 283 -9.23 -13.92 3.47
C THR A 283 -10.26 -14.03 2.34
N VAL A 284 -10.77 -15.24 2.09
CA VAL A 284 -11.85 -15.45 1.15
C VAL A 284 -13.19 -15.18 1.83
N MET A 285 -13.90 -14.15 1.33
CA MET A 285 -15.22 -13.75 1.79
C MET A 285 -16.18 -13.83 0.60
N ASP A 286 -16.77 -14.99 0.36
CA ASP A 286 -17.48 -15.28 -0.89
C ASP A 286 -18.59 -16.32 -0.70
N ASP A 287 -19.72 -15.86 -0.16
CA ASP A 287 -20.97 -16.61 -0.05
C ASP A 287 -22.08 -15.86 -0.76
N THR A 288 -22.56 -16.43 -1.88
CA THR A 288 -23.60 -15.80 -2.71
C THR A 288 -25.00 -15.91 -2.10
N ASP A 289 -25.25 -16.94 -1.32
CA ASP A 289 -26.57 -17.20 -0.70
C ASP A 289 -26.79 -16.23 0.46
N ASP A 290 -25.77 -16.04 1.27
CA ASP A 290 -25.77 -15.07 2.38
C ASP A 290 -25.38 -13.65 1.94
N LYS A 291 -25.11 -13.43 0.64
CA LYS A 291 -24.66 -12.14 0.09
C LYS A 291 -23.39 -11.62 0.79
N LEU A 292 -22.52 -12.52 1.20
CA LEU A 292 -21.26 -12.22 1.86
C LEU A 292 -20.17 -12.04 0.81
N TYR A 293 -19.63 -10.83 0.72
CA TYR A 293 -18.52 -10.45 -0.16
C TYR A 293 -17.78 -9.23 0.39
N PRO A 294 -16.52 -9.01 0.01
CA PRO A 294 -15.75 -7.89 0.55
C PRO A 294 -16.34 -6.54 0.13
N MET A 295 -16.51 -5.65 1.10
CA MET A 295 -16.96 -4.27 0.87
C MET A 295 -16.10 -3.28 1.64
N PRO A 296 -15.66 -2.16 1.01
CA PRO A 296 -14.82 -1.15 1.65
C PRO A 296 -15.33 -0.67 3.00
N GLY A 297 -16.64 -0.43 3.13
CA GLY A 297 -17.25 0.08 4.37
C GLY A 297 -17.18 -0.89 5.56
N LEU A 298 -16.93 -2.17 5.34
CA LEU A 298 -16.84 -3.20 6.40
C LEU A 298 -15.40 -3.51 6.79
N LEU A 299 -14.43 -3.22 5.91
CA LEU A 299 -13.07 -3.75 6.01
C LEU A 299 -12.02 -2.68 6.36
N ALA A 300 -12.46 -1.44 6.61
CA ALA A 300 -11.58 -0.38 7.05
C ALA A 300 -10.92 -0.72 8.39
N GLY A 301 -9.59 -0.57 8.49
CA GLY A 301 -8.80 -0.89 9.68
C GLY A 301 -8.38 -2.36 9.78
N THR A 302 -8.72 -3.22 8.80
CA THR A 302 -8.27 -4.62 8.78
C THR A 302 -6.92 -4.78 8.08
N ASN A 303 -6.25 -5.92 8.31
CA ASN A 303 -4.90 -6.18 7.79
C ASN A 303 -4.89 -7.01 6.51
N ASP A 304 -5.92 -7.83 6.29
CA ASP A 304 -5.94 -8.80 5.21
C ASP A 304 -6.33 -8.18 3.86
N THR A 305 -5.94 -8.88 2.81
CA THR A 305 -6.51 -8.71 1.47
C THR A 305 -7.69 -9.67 1.33
N PHE A 306 -8.88 -9.12 1.13
CA PHE A 306 -10.12 -9.89 1.03
C PHE A 306 -10.47 -10.16 -0.43
N VAL A 307 -10.78 -11.43 -0.73
CA VAL A 307 -11.17 -11.86 -2.07
C VAL A 307 -12.57 -12.45 -2.03
N GLY A 308 -13.40 -12.07 -3.00
CA GLY A 308 -14.74 -12.63 -3.16
C GLY A 308 -15.22 -12.52 -4.60
N ARG A 309 -16.48 -12.94 -4.85
CA ARG A 309 -17.07 -12.97 -6.19
C ARG A 309 -16.26 -13.78 -7.19
N LEU A 310 -15.56 -14.83 -6.70
CA LEU A 310 -14.74 -15.71 -7.50
C LEU A 310 -15.60 -16.60 -8.41
N ARG A 311 -15.36 -16.51 -9.71
CA ARG A 311 -16.15 -17.20 -10.72
C ARG A 311 -15.38 -17.38 -12.02
N LYS A 312 -15.83 -18.31 -12.87
CA LYS A 312 -15.29 -18.43 -14.23
C LYS A 312 -15.57 -17.14 -15.02
N ASP A 313 -14.60 -16.69 -15.80
CA ASP A 313 -14.81 -15.69 -16.85
C ASP A 313 -15.17 -16.42 -18.14
N PRO A 314 -16.44 -16.29 -18.62
CA PRO A 314 -16.88 -16.99 -19.81
C PRO A 314 -16.40 -16.35 -21.13
N SER A 315 -15.74 -15.20 -21.06
CA SER A 315 -15.30 -14.46 -22.25
C SER A 315 -13.97 -14.94 -22.82
N VAL A 316 -13.22 -15.75 -22.04
CA VAL A 316 -11.94 -16.35 -22.43
C VAL A 316 -11.89 -17.83 -22.03
N GLU A 317 -11.01 -18.60 -22.65
CA GLU A 317 -10.97 -20.06 -22.48
C GLU A 317 -10.57 -20.45 -21.06
N HIS A 318 -9.51 -19.83 -20.51
CA HIS A 318 -8.92 -20.14 -19.20
C HIS A 318 -8.99 -18.92 -18.26
N GLY A 319 -10.18 -18.36 -18.04
CA GLY A 319 -10.38 -17.14 -17.30
C GLY A 319 -11.08 -17.29 -15.96
N LEU A 320 -10.65 -16.47 -15.00
CA LEU A 320 -11.37 -16.20 -13.75
C LEU A 320 -11.65 -14.71 -13.59
N ALA A 321 -12.76 -14.40 -12.94
CA ALA A 321 -13.09 -13.06 -12.49
C ALA A 321 -13.36 -13.07 -11.00
N PHE A 322 -12.83 -12.07 -10.28
CA PHE A 322 -13.02 -11.93 -8.83
C PHE A 322 -12.95 -10.46 -8.39
N TRP A 323 -13.29 -10.24 -7.15
CA TRP A 323 -13.31 -8.92 -6.51
C TRP A 323 -12.36 -8.93 -5.32
N VAL A 324 -11.54 -7.89 -5.21
CA VAL A 324 -10.56 -7.72 -4.12
C VAL A 324 -10.86 -6.44 -3.37
N VAL A 325 -10.74 -6.48 -2.04
CA VAL A 325 -10.77 -5.28 -1.18
C VAL A 325 -9.65 -5.37 -0.15
N ALA A 326 -8.89 -4.31 0.00
CA ALA A 326 -7.96 -4.15 1.12
C ALA A 326 -7.92 -2.71 1.62
N ASP A 327 -7.49 -2.54 2.86
CA ASP A 327 -7.26 -1.21 3.41
C ASP A 327 -5.95 -0.63 2.87
N GLN A 328 -6.07 0.34 1.97
CA GLN A 328 -4.92 0.93 1.27
C GLN A 328 -4.00 1.77 2.17
N ILE A 329 -4.44 2.17 3.37
CA ILE A 329 -3.57 2.84 4.34
C ILE A 329 -2.81 1.81 5.17
N ARG A 330 -3.43 0.63 5.42
CA ARG A 330 -2.79 -0.50 6.12
C ARG A 330 -2.04 -1.38 5.14
N LYS A 331 -2.67 -2.41 4.58
CA LYS A 331 -1.99 -3.36 3.67
C LYS A 331 -1.39 -2.65 2.45
N GLY A 332 -2.08 -1.68 1.90
CA GLY A 332 -1.59 -0.90 0.76
C GLY A 332 -0.44 0.08 1.08
N ALA A 333 -0.07 0.27 2.35
CA ALA A 333 0.96 1.23 2.75
C ALA A 333 1.67 0.84 4.05
N ALA A 334 1.13 1.22 5.21
CA ALA A 334 1.82 1.13 6.49
C ALA A 334 2.12 -0.31 6.89
N LEU A 335 1.16 -1.21 6.77
CA LEU A 335 1.33 -2.61 7.14
C LEU A 335 2.38 -3.29 6.26
N ASN A 336 2.30 -3.12 4.93
CA ASN A 336 3.28 -3.71 4.02
C ASN A 336 4.70 -3.25 4.34
N ALA A 337 4.90 -1.95 4.63
CA ALA A 337 6.22 -1.43 4.99
C ALA A 337 6.73 -1.94 6.34
N VAL A 338 5.86 -2.10 7.35
CA VAL A 338 6.26 -2.70 8.65
C VAL A 338 6.55 -4.20 8.48
N GLN A 339 5.79 -4.92 7.66
CA GLN A 339 6.09 -6.31 7.32
C GLN A 339 7.44 -6.44 6.58
N ILE A 340 7.78 -5.50 5.68
CA ILE A 340 9.13 -5.43 5.08
C ILE A 340 10.19 -5.23 6.18
N ALA A 341 9.92 -4.34 7.14
CA ALA A 341 10.83 -4.13 8.27
C ALA A 341 11.02 -5.41 9.12
N GLN A 342 9.96 -6.22 9.30
CA GLN A 342 10.06 -7.51 9.99
C GLN A 342 10.96 -8.51 9.25
N LEU A 343 10.98 -8.50 7.91
CA LEU A 343 11.88 -9.36 7.11
C LEU A 343 13.36 -9.00 7.26
N LEU A 344 13.69 -7.81 7.78
CA LEU A 344 15.07 -7.38 8.06
C LEU A 344 15.57 -7.83 9.42
N LEU A 345 14.70 -8.28 10.30
CA LEU A 345 15.06 -8.74 11.65
C LEU A 345 15.78 -10.10 11.59
N PRO A 346 16.68 -10.40 12.55
CA PRO A 346 17.41 -11.66 12.59
C PRO A 346 16.53 -12.88 12.89
#